data_1f59766a8a8b8b9315f8ac3a1d6c56cb
#
_entry.id   1f59766a8a8b8b9315f8ac3a1d6c56cb
#
_cell.length_a   1.000
_cell.length_b   1.000
_cell.length_c   1.000
_cell.angle_alpha   90.00
_cell.angle_beta   90.00
_cell.angle_gamma   90.00
#
_symmetry.space_group_name_H-M   'P 1'
#
loop_
_entity.id
_entity.type
_entity.pdbx_description
1 polymer ?
#
loop_
_entity_poly.entity_id
_entity_poly.type
_entity_poly.pdbx_seq_one_letter_code
_entity_poly.pdbx_strand_id
1 'polypeptide(L)'
;GGGPAGPRLSGASLLESAEFDPCTLQARPGDLLRRRQHGRAALVGLAALLVCGALLGLPGDGWGRNGAAAPSYARNPAAEAALDPAKVKRVSPAVWPGAVRRDFSVWPARGELAGDAALLRRALAVWARPGGAVESSATPGTPVGPPMGPPQLLFAGRVDAARVVLFHDGLRIVRYAEPVEGSAGAALDFARADAAEGPGAAAVVVTRAAGNVRYLTAPWVTGASVRDLLMPGKEPWRLGRDGRGVTDAVPSPALAKECARWNTLELADDAGGRLLSDLGELLPARLLWGAPDAPADATGREARAAWARTACQLTTVAGQGVRSVQAWRFARQTLPEGAGRAAWVCTRAETWRGTGSRVLAQFLPPGREAPAALAARAQDSPACGAREPRVLAGALWQAPGGGWYVLAAGGPDVASVEVKGGVTARADAPVLAAEARAGARAELSATLTDGRRMPALR
;
A
#
# COMPACT_ATOMS: atom_id res chain seq x y z
N GLY A 1 28.65 4.33 -44.13
CA GLY A 1 28.60 5.38 -43.18
C GLY A 1 28.00 4.84 -41.86
N GLY A 2 28.85 4.48 -40.88
CA GLY A 2 28.40 4.00 -39.58
C GLY A 2 28.07 5.17 -38.67
N GLY A 3 26.86 5.17 -38.06
CA GLY A 3 26.48 6.04 -36.99
C GLY A 3 26.90 5.45 -35.65
N PRO A 4 27.28 6.24 -34.65
CA PRO A 4 27.78 5.73 -33.36
C PRO A 4 26.65 5.15 -32.51
N ALA A 5 26.88 3.93 -32.01
CA ALA A 5 26.02 3.28 -31.03
C ALA A 5 26.12 4.01 -29.69
N GLY A 6 24.99 4.43 -29.14
CA GLY A 6 24.91 4.98 -27.80
C GLY A 6 25.24 3.93 -26.74
N PRO A 7 25.70 4.35 -25.55
CA PRO A 7 26.10 3.43 -24.50
C PRO A 7 24.89 2.67 -23.94
N ARG A 8 24.92 1.35 -24.05
CA ARG A 8 23.99 0.46 -23.37
C ARG A 8 24.32 0.48 -21.88
N LEU A 9 23.43 0.97 -21.06
CA LEU A 9 23.49 0.79 -19.62
C LEU A 9 23.24 -0.69 -19.30
N SER A 10 24.31 -1.45 -19.14
CA SER A 10 24.27 -2.78 -18.53
C SER A 10 24.01 -2.62 -17.03
N GLY A 11 22.75 -2.66 -16.64
CA GLY A 11 22.36 -2.85 -15.25
C GLY A 11 22.70 -4.27 -14.84
N ALA A 12 23.94 -4.53 -14.44
CA ALA A 12 24.28 -5.78 -13.79
C ALA A 12 23.72 -5.77 -12.38
N SER A 13 22.62 -6.48 -12.20
CA SER A 13 22.11 -6.87 -10.88
C SER A 13 23.19 -7.67 -10.14
N LEU A 14 23.71 -7.15 -9.03
CA LEU A 14 24.70 -7.81 -8.19
C LEU A 14 24.15 -8.89 -7.29
N LEU A 15 22.84 -9.05 -7.29
CA LEU A 15 22.11 -10.11 -6.62
C LEU A 15 21.03 -10.58 -7.60
N GLU A 16 21.33 -11.59 -8.38
CA GLU A 16 20.30 -12.44 -8.94
C GLU A 16 19.61 -13.17 -7.78
N SER A 17 18.68 -12.49 -7.14
CA SER A 17 17.59 -13.18 -6.49
C SER A 17 16.67 -13.67 -7.60
N ALA A 18 16.25 -14.94 -7.53
CA ALA A 18 15.33 -15.57 -8.45
C ALA A 18 14.30 -14.57 -8.99
N GLU A 19 14.21 -14.49 -10.29
CA GLU A 19 13.37 -13.68 -11.11
C GLU A 19 11.92 -13.72 -10.60
N PHE A 20 11.56 -12.76 -9.75
CA PHE A 20 10.18 -12.52 -9.36
C PHE A 20 9.74 -11.27 -10.11
N ASP A 21 9.12 -11.48 -11.26
CA ASP A 21 8.51 -10.42 -12.06
C ASP A 21 7.16 -10.04 -11.42
N PRO A 22 7.03 -8.86 -10.79
CA PRO A 22 5.78 -8.44 -10.18
C PRO A 22 4.66 -8.14 -11.20
N CYS A 23 4.97 -8.13 -12.51
CA CYS A 23 3.98 -7.96 -13.57
C CYS A 23 3.31 -9.27 -14.00
N THR A 24 3.77 -10.43 -13.54
CA THR A 24 3.21 -11.73 -13.92
C THR A 24 2.20 -12.32 -12.90
N LEU A 25 1.74 -11.55 -11.93
CA LEU A 25 0.57 -11.93 -11.13
C LEU A 25 -0.76 -11.83 -11.90
N GLN A 26 -0.74 -11.40 -13.16
CA GLN A 26 -1.78 -11.79 -14.10
C GLN A 26 -1.47 -13.20 -14.59
N ALA A 27 -2.10 -14.18 -13.97
CA ALA A 27 -2.09 -15.56 -14.44
C ALA A 27 -2.48 -15.57 -15.93
N ARG A 28 -1.51 -15.85 -16.80
CA ARG A 28 -1.82 -16.28 -18.17
C ARG A 28 -2.41 -17.67 -18.05
N PRO A 29 -3.69 -17.89 -18.38
CA PRO A 29 -4.22 -19.24 -18.47
C PRO A 29 -3.52 -19.90 -19.64
N GLY A 30 -2.72 -20.93 -19.34
CA GLY A 30 -2.10 -21.74 -20.37
C GLY A 30 -3.18 -22.40 -21.23
N ASP A 31 -3.16 -22.18 -22.55
CA ASP A 31 -4.13 -22.66 -23.53
C ASP A 31 -4.29 -24.20 -23.58
N LEU A 32 -3.39 -24.94 -22.95
CA LEU A 32 -3.44 -26.41 -22.89
C LEU A 32 -4.35 -26.97 -21.78
N LEU A 33 -4.68 -26.17 -20.77
CA LEU A 33 -5.66 -26.58 -19.72
C LEU A 33 -7.10 -26.27 -20.12
N ARG A 34 -7.32 -25.36 -21.06
CA ARG A 34 -8.66 -24.96 -21.52
C ARG A 34 -9.47 -26.10 -22.15
N ARG A 35 -8.83 -26.97 -22.94
CA ARG A 35 -9.55 -28.09 -23.60
C ARG A 35 -10.04 -29.18 -22.67
N ARG A 36 -9.37 -29.43 -21.52
CA ARG A 36 -9.83 -30.41 -20.53
C ARG A 36 -10.86 -29.84 -19.55
N GLN A 37 -10.86 -28.52 -19.34
CA GLN A 37 -11.83 -27.89 -18.45
C GLN A 37 -13.20 -27.69 -19.10
N HIS A 38 -13.29 -27.49 -20.42
CA HIS A 38 -14.58 -27.38 -21.13
C HIS A 38 -15.35 -28.67 -21.12
N GLY A 39 -14.69 -29.85 -21.21
CA GLY A 39 -15.36 -31.14 -21.09
C GLY A 39 -15.90 -31.42 -19.69
N ARG A 40 -15.20 -31.00 -18.65
CA ARG A 40 -15.65 -31.15 -17.25
C ARG A 40 -16.70 -30.11 -16.86
N ALA A 41 -16.61 -28.88 -17.36
CA ALA A 41 -17.61 -27.85 -17.14
C ALA A 41 -18.94 -28.16 -17.80
N ALA A 42 -18.93 -28.81 -19.00
CA ALA A 42 -20.15 -29.27 -19.67
C ALA A 42 -20.84 -30.42 -18.92
N LEU A 43 -20.07 -31.35 -18.35
CA LEU A 43 -20.61 -32.46 -17.53
C LEU A 43 -21.16 -31.95 -16.20
N VAL A 44 -20.49 -31.02 -15.55
CA VAL A 44 -20.95 -30.42 -14.30
C VAL A 44 -22.19 -29.53 -14.56
N GLY A 45 -22.22 -28.82 -15.69
CA GLY A 45 -23.38 -28.01 -16.11
C GLY A 45 -24.59 -28.89 -16.40
N LEU A 46 -24.42 -30.04 -17.06
CA LEU A 46 -25.51 -31.01 -17.32
C LEU A 46 -26.01 -31.66 -16.03
N ALA A 47 -25.12 -32.04 -15.13
CA ALA A 47 -25.48 -32.58 -13.82
C ALA A 47 -26.21 -31.54 -12.95
N ALA A 48 -25.79 -30.25 -12.99
CA ALA A 48 -26.46 -29.16 -12.28
C ALA A 48 -27.86 -28.89 -12.85
N LEU A 49 -28.05 -28.98 -14.18
CA LEU A 49 -29.36 -28.80 -14.81
C LEU A 49 -30.30 -29.99 -14.49
N LEU A 50 -29.77 -31.23 -14.41
CA LEU A 50 -30.56 -32.37 -14.00
C LEU A 50 -30.97 -32.30 -12.53
N VAL A 51 -30.11 -31.86 -11.65
CA VAL A 51 -30.43 -31.65 -10.22
C VAL A 51 -31.43 -30.49 -10.04
N CYS A 52 -31.27 -29.39 -10.77
CA CYS A 52 -32.23 -28.30 -10.75
C CYS A 52 -33.60 -28.71 -11.35
N GLY A 53 -33.59 -29.49 -12.44
CA GLY A 53 -34.82 -30.03 -13.03
C GLY A 53 -35.53 -31.00 -12.11
N ALA A 54 -34.81 -31.83 -11.37
CA ALA A 54 -35.38 -32.74 -10.37
C ALA A 54 -35.95 -32.00 -9.14
N LEU A 55 -35.35 -30.88 -8.75
CA LEU A 55 -35.83 -30.02 -7.65
C LEU A 55 -37.05 -29.20 -8.02
N LEU A 56 -37.24 -28.86 -9.32
CA LEU A 56 -38.43 -28.17 -9.81
C LEU A 56 -39.65 -29.07 -9.99
N GLY A 57 -39.44 -30.39 -9.99
CA GLY A 57 -40.51 -31.41 -10.15
C GLY A 57 -41.09 -31.95 -8.83
N LEU A 58 -40.62 -31.51 -7.68
CA LEU A 58 -41.19 -31.90 -6.38
C LEU A 58 -42.37 -30.99 -6.03
N PRO A 59 -43.57 -31.52 -5.91
CA PRO A 59 -44.70 -30.77 -5.39
C PRO A 59 -44.53 -30.59 -3.88
N GLY A 60 -44.53 -29.36 -3.39
CA GLY A 60 -44.66 -29.13 -1.97
C GLY A 60 -43.94 -27.93 -1.45
N ASP A 61 -44.67 -27.07 -0.93
CA ASP A 61 -44.54 -26.14 0.23
C ASP A 61 -43.18 -25.96 0.93
N GLY A 62 -42.07 -25.86 0.19
CA GLY A 62 -40.70 -25.83 0.72
C GLY A 62 -39.97 -24.50 0.75
N TRP A 63 -40.59 -23.40 0.36
CA TRP A 63 -39.98 -22.06 0.38
C TRP A 63 -40.50 -21.20 1.53
N GLY A 64 -40.94 -21.85 2.60
CA GLY A 64 -41.29 -21.19 3.85
C GLY A 64 -40.07 -20.91 4.74
N ARG A 65 -40.29 -20.15 5.81
CA ARG A 65 -39.34 -19.72 6.83
C ARG A 65 -38.37 -20.76 7.41
N ASN A 66 -38.54 -22.04 7.06
CA ASN A 66 -37.76 -23.20 7.53
C ASN A 66 -37.09 -24.00 6.40
N GLY A 67 -36.89 -23.41 5.24
CA GLY A 67 -36.21 -24.08 4.11
C GLY A 67 -34.79 -24.53 4.47
N ALA A 68 -34.47 -25.80 4.15
CA ALA A 68 -33.32 -26.57 4.62
C ALA A 68 -31.93 -26.14 4.13
N ALA A 69 -31.76 -24.93 3.66
CA ALA A 69 -30.50 -24.51 3.03
C ALA A 69 -29.98 -23.09 3.40
N ALA A 70 -30.41 -22.53 4.52
CA ALA A 70 -29.72 -21.35 5.03
C ALA A 70 -28.33 -21.76 5.55
N PRO A 71 -27.23 -21.18 5.05
CA PRO A 71 -25.90 -21.42 5.59
C PRO A 71 -25.91 -21.18 7.11
N SER A 72 -25.06 -21.89 7.86
CA SER A 72 -25.05 -21.85 9.34
C SER A 72 -24.91 -20.44 9.91
N TYR A 73 -24.25 -19.51 9.21
CA TYR A 73 -24.17 -18.11 9.61
C TYR A 73 -25.50 -17.34 9.47
N ALA A 74 -26.37 -17.71 8.52
CA ALA A 74 -27.69 -17.09 8.33
C ALA A 74 -28.72 -17.48 9.42
N ARG A 75 -28.38 -18.41 10.29
CA ARG A 75 -29.19 -18.77 11.46
C ARG A 75 -28.81 -17.96 12.72
N ASN A 76 -27.76 -17.16 12.61
CA ASN A 76 -27.34 -16.30 13.72
C ASN A 76 -28.10 -14.96 13.64
N PRO A 77 -28.88 -14.56 14.66
CA PRO A 77 -29.62 -13.31 14.68
C PRO A 77 -28.73 -12.06 14.42
N ALA A 78 -27.47 -12.11 14.84
CA ALA A 78 -26.52 -11.04 14.57
C ALA A 78 -26.14 -10.96 13.08
N ALA A 79 -25.99 -12.10 12.41
CA ALA A 79 -25.73 -12.15 10.98
C ALA A 79 -26.95 -11.68 10.16
N GLU A 80 -28.16 -12.06 10.55
CA GLU A 80 -29.39 -11.53 9.93
C GLU A 80 -29.50 -10.02 10.12
N ALA A 81 -29.24 -9.53 11.34
CA ALA A 81 -29.25 -8.11 11.65
C ALA A 81 -28.17 -7.35 10.85
N ALA A 82 -27.03 -7.97 10.58
CA ALA A 82 -25.96 -7.37 9.79
C ALA A 82 -26.34 -7.12 8.32
N LEU A 83 -27.34 -7.84 7.79
CA LEU A 83 -27.84 -7.71 6.40
C LEU A 83 -29.05 -6.77 6.30
N ASP A 84 -29.57 -6.31 7.41
CA ASP A 84 -30.73 -5.40 7.44
C ASP A 84 -30.28 -3.95 7.24
N PRO A 85 -30.63 -3.29 6.13
CA PRO A 85 -30.24 -1.90 5.88
C PRO A 85 -30.82 -0.92 6.91
N ALA A 86 -31.91 -1.27 7.60
CA ALA A 86 -32.49 -0.46 8.65
C ALA A 86 -31.63 -0.48 9.96
N LYS A 87 -30.84 -1.51 10.15
CA LYS A 87 -29.95 -1.66 11.31
C LYS A 87 -28.53 -1.13 11.09
N VAL A 88 -28.21 -0.67 9.89
CA VAL A 88 -26.93 -0.04 9.59
C VAL A 88 -26.72 1.16 10.50
N LYS A 89 -25.60 1.18 11.22
CA LYS A 89 -25.27 2.24 12.17
C LYS A 89 -24.96 3.55 11.43
N ARG A 90 -25.50 4.66 11.93
CA ARG A 90 -25.22 6.01 11.42
C ARG A 90 -24.81 6.88 12.60
N VAL A 91 -23.61 7.42 12.55
CA VAL A 91 -23.07 8.32 13.57
C VAL A 91 -23.51 9.75 13.25
N SER A 92 -23.97 10.47 14.27
CA SER A 92 -24.32 11.89 14.11
C SER A 92 -23.07 12.75 13.86
N PRO A 93 -23.15 13.78 13.02
CA PRO A 93 -22.07 14.76 12.83
C PRO A 93 -21.63 15.46 14.13
N ALA A 94 -22.48 15.49 15.14
CA ALA A 94 -22.18 16.11 16.44
C ALA A 94 -21.22 15.27 17.32
N VAL A 95 -20.95 14.00 16.97
CA VAL A 95 -20.15 13.09 17.81
C VAL A 95 -18.64 13.38 17.72
N TRP A 96 -18.10 13.57 16.52
CA TRP A 96 -16.66 13.67 16.32
C TRP A 96 -16.00 14.88 17.00
N PRO A 97 -16.63 16.08 17.15
CA PRO A 97 -15.98 17.22 17.80
C PRO A 97 -15.61 16.98 19.26
N GLY A 98 -16.40 16.18 19.98
CA GLY A 98 -16.16 15.81 21.38
C GLY A 98 -15.46 14.47 21.56
N ALA A 99 -15.07 13.78 20.49
CA ALA A 99 -14.47 12.45 20.57
C ALA A 99 -13.01 12.51 21.04
N VAL A 100 -12.68 11.70 22.06
CA VAL A 100 -11.30 11.53 22.56
C VAL A 100 -10.43 10.85 21.48
N ARG A 101 -10.99 9.88 20.76
CA ARG A 101 -10.33 9.19 19.65
C ARG A 101 -10.92 9.63 18.32
N ARG A 102 -10.06 9.95 17.38
CA ARG A 102 -10.43 10.29 16.00
C ARG A 102 -10.13 9.11 15.09
N ASP A 103 -11.06 8.15 15.06
CA ASP A 103 -11.00 6.97 14.18
C ASP A 103 -12.29 6.88 13.34
N PHE A 104 -12.44 5.81 12.56
CA PHE A 104 -13.61 5.63 11.69
C PHE A 104 -14.93 5.49 12.46
N SER A 105 -14.89 5.08 13.74
CA SER A 105 -16.11 4.90 14.54
C SER A 105 -16.87 6.21 14.77
N VAL A 106 -16.21 7.36 14.67
CA VAL A 106 -16.81 8.69 14.87
C VAL A 106 -17.12 9.41 13.54
N TRP A 107 -16.90 8.76 12.39
CA TRP A 107 -17.26 9.35 11.11
C TRP A 107 -18.77 9.35 10.89
N PRO A 108 -19.39 10.50 10.55
CA PRO A 108 -20.79 10.54 10.22
C PRO A 108 -21.07 9.89 8.86
N ALA A 109 -22.27 9.36 8.68
CA ALA A 109 -22.74 8.91 7.40
C ALA A 109 -22.93 10.11 6.45
N ARG A 110 -22.36 10.03 5.25
CA ARG A 110 -22.41 11.09 4.22
C ARG A 110 -22.82 10.52 2.86
N GLY A 111 -23.18 11.43 1.95
CA GLY A 111 -23.59 11.09 0.59
C GLY A 111 -25.11 11.08 0.41
N GLU A 112 -25.56 11.44 -0.79
CA GLU A 112 -26.97 11.61 -1.15
C GLU A 112 -27.75 10.28 -1.20
N LEU A 113 -27.07 9.15 -1.26
CA LEU A 113 -27.68 7.81 -1.25
C LEU A 113 -27.61 7.14 0.13
N ALA A 114 -27.22 7.87 1.19
CA ALA A 114 -27.12 7.31 2.55
C ALA A 114 -28.47 6.77 3.07
N GLY A 115 -29.59 7.26 2.56
CA GLY A 115 -30.95 6.79 2.85
C GLY A 115 -31.51 5.74 1.88
N ASP A 116 -30.78 5.40 0.81
CA ASP A 116 -31.25 4.43 -0.19
C ASP A 116 -31.19 2.99 0.35
N ALA A 117 -32.31 2.52 0.91
CA ALA A 117 -32.40 1.17 1.49
C ALA A 117 -32.21 0.06 0.43
N ALA A 118 -32.53 0.31 -0.84
CA ALA A 118 -32.36 -0.68 -1.90
C ALA A 118 -30.88 -0.85 -2.25
N LEU A 119 -30.13 0.25 -2.38
CA LEU A 119 -28.69 0.24 -2.58
C LEU A 119 -27.96 -0.43 -1.39
N LEU A 120 -28.28 -0.02 -0.17
CA LEU A 120 -27.66 -0.60 1.04
C LEU A 120 -27.94 -2.10 1.16
N ARG A 121 -29.17 -2.55 0.83
CA ARG A 121 -29.52 -3.98 0.82
C ARG A 121 -28.68 -4.75 -0.20
N ARG A 122 -28.47 -4.22 -1.41
CA ARG A 122 -27.61 -4.86 -2.41
C ARG A 122 -26.17 -4.92 -1.95
N ALA A 123 -25.62 -3.82 -1.43
CA ALA A 123 -24.25 -3.76 -0.94
C ALA A 123 -23.99 -4.77 0.19
N LEU A 124 -24.90 -4.86 1.17
CA LEU A 124 -24.81 -5.83 2.26
C LEU A 124 -24.95 -7.28 1.78
N ALA A 125 -25.87 -7.55 0.85
CA ALA A 125 -26.06 -8.86 0.28
C ALA A 125 -24.85 -9.34 -0.51
N VAL A 126 -24.25 -8.46 -1.34
CA VAL A 126 -23.00 -8.74 -2.06
C VAL A 126 -21.84 -8.95 -1.10
N TRP A 127 -21.73 -8.15 -0.05
CA TRP A 127 -20.69 -8.35 0.97
C TRP A 127 -20.83 -9.70 1.67
N ALA A 128 -22.04 -10.08 2.03
CA ALA A 128 -22.29 -11.36 2.70
C ALA A 128 -22.01 -12.55 1.80
N ARG A 129 -22.29 -12.42 0.52
CA ARG A 129 -22.16 -13.50 -0.45
C ARG A 129 -21.84 -12.94 -1.84
N PRO A 130 -20.57 -12.62 -2.12
CA PRO A 130 -20.18 -12.15 -3.44
C PRO A 130 -20.43 -13.24 -4.49
N GLY A 131 -21.14 -12.87 -5.55
CA GLY A 131 -21.37 -13.73 -6.72
C GLY A 131 -20.16 -13.70 -7.67
N GLY A 132 -20.17 -14.61 -8.67
CA GLY A 132 -19.08 -14.71 -9.66
C GLY A 132 -18.90 -13.48 -10.57
N ALA A 133 -19.89 -12.57 -10.60
CA ALA A 133 -19.81 -11.29 -11.31
C ALA A 133 -19.25 -10.14 -10.45
N VAL A 134 -18.86 -10.40 -9.21
CA VAL A 134 -18.29 -9.42 -8.29
C VAL A 134 -16.77 -9.51 -8.32
N GLU A 135 -16.13 -8.43 -8.70
CA GLU A 135 -14.68 -8.29 -8.58
C GLU A 135 -14.34 -7.96 -7.12
N SER A 136 -13.57 -8.83 -6.47
CA SER A 136 -13.26 -8.70 -5.05
C SER A 136 -11.78 -8.53 -4.84
N SER A 137 -11.39 -7.54 -4.01
CA SER A 137 -10.00 -7.33 -3.58
C SER A 137 -9.91 -7.16 -2.06
N ALA A 138 -8.75 -7.48 -1.50
CA ALA A 138 -8.49 -7.27 -0.07
C ALA A 138 -7.04 -6.91 0.17
N THR A 139 -6.81 -5.97 1.09
CA THR A 139 -5.49 -5.72 1.66
C THR A 139 -4.93 -7.02 2.24
N PRO A 140 -3.66 -7.37 2.00
CA PRO A 140 -3.06 -8.60 2.51
C PRO A 140 -3.31 -8.82 4.00
N GLY A 141 -3.83 -9.99 4.36
CA GLY A 141 -4.17 -10.36 5.73
C GLY A 141 -5.49 -9.77 6.26
N THR A 142 -6.31 -9.18 5.39
CA THR A 142 -7.65 -8.71 5.75
C THR A 142 -8.68 -9.83 5.50
N PRO A 143 -9.51 -10.19 6.50
CA PRO A 143 -10.59 -11.15 6.30
C PRO A 143 -11.64 -10.62 5.30
N VAL A 144 -12.07 -11.46 4.37
CA VAL A 144 -13.08 -11.10 3.33
C VAL A 144 -14.49 -11.61 3.65
N GLY A 145 -14.70 -12.24 4.80
CA GLY A 145 -15.98 -12.78 5.21
C GLY A 145 -17.08 -11.73 5.42
N PRO A 146 -18.32 -12.20 5.60
CA PRO A 146 -19.49 -11.33 5.82
C PRO A 146 -19.33 -10.46 7.06
N PRO A 147 -20.18 -9.39 7.22
CA PRO A 147 -20.17 -8.59 8.42
C PRO A 147 -20.62 -9.42 9.62
N MET A 148 -19.92 -9.28 10.76
CA MET A 148 -20.22 -10.02 11.99
C MET A 148 -21.40 -9.43 12.77
N GLY A 149 -21.83 -8.22 12.42
CA GLY A 149 -22.97 -7.51 13.00
C GLY A 149 -23.27 -6.27 12.13
N PRO A 150 -24.31 -5.47 12.48
CA PRO A 150 -24.65 -4.27 11.74
C PRO A 150 -23.45 -3.33 11.57
N PRO A 151 -22.96 -3.11 10.32
CA PRO A 151 -21.84 -2.21 10.09
C PRO A 151 -22.25 -0.74 10.24
N GLN A 152 -21.25 0.13 10.39
CA GLN A 152 -21.43 1.57 10.31
C GLN A 152 -21.35 2.03 8.86
N LEU A 153 -22.27 2.87 8.43
CA LEU A 153 -22.22 3.57 7.14
C LEU A 153 -21.32 4.80 7.27
N LEU A 154 -20.30 4.89 6.41
CA LEU A 154 -19.47 6.09 6.29
C LEU A 154 -19.88 6.96 5.10
N PHE A 155 -20.26 6.32 3.99
CA PHE A 155 -20.64 7.01 2.77
C PHE A 155 -21.57 6.16 1.92
N ALA A 156 -22.54 6.80 1.26
CA ALA A 156 -23.25 6.23 0.13
C ALA A 156 -23.63 7.35 -0.86
N GLY A 157 -23.11 7.27 -2.08
CA GLY A 157 -23.30 8.33 -3.07
C GLY A 157 -22.84 7.96 -4.46
N ARG A 158 -23.12 8.83 -5.41
CA ARG A 158 -22.60 8.72 -6.78
C ARG A 158 -21.28 9.45 -6.87
N VAL A 159 -20.25 8.75 -7.34
CA VAL A 159 -18.93 9.32 -7.59
C VAL A 159 -18.43 8.79 -8.93
N ASP A 160 -18.11 9.70 -9.83
CA ASP A 160 -17.84 9.38 -11.24
C ASP A 160 -18.99 8.56 -11.85
N ALA A 161 -18.72 7.43 -12.48
CA ALA A 161 -19.73 6.55 -13.09
C ALA A 161 -20.23 5.44 -12.14
N ALA A 162 -19.97 5.53 -10.83
CA ALA A 162 -20.30 4.49 -9.86
C ALA A 162 -21.20 4.98 -8.71
N ARG A 163 -22.09 4.10 -8.22
CA ARG A 163 -22.68 4.21 -6.88
C ARG A 163 -21.74 3.51 -5.92
N VAL A 164 -21.27 4.23 -4.94
CA VAL A 164 -20.27 3.73 -3.98
C VAL A 164 -20.87 3.73 -2.59
N VAL A 165 -20.65 2.64 -1.85
CA VAL A 165 -21.01 2.53 -0.44
C VAL A 165 -19.74 2.17 0.34
N LEU A 166 -19.44 2.91 1.41
CA LEU A 166 -18.36 2.63 2.35
C LEU A 166 -18.93 2.25 3.71
N PHE A 167 -18.55 1.08 4.19
CA PHE A 167 -18.89 0.59 5.52
C PHE A 167 -17.64 0.47 6.40
N HIS A 168 -17.86 0.54 7.72
CA HIS A 168 -16.88 0.20 8.74
C HIS A 168 -17.51 -0.79 9.73
N ASP A 169 -16.85 -1.91 9.99
CA ASP A 169 -17.34 -2.95 10.90
C ASP A 169 -16.55 -3.09 12.21
N GLY A 170 -15.69 -2.10 12.49
CA GLY A 170 -14.79 -2.10 13.64
C GLY A 170 -13.41 -2.67 13.34
N LEU A 171 -13.29 -3.59 12.38
CA LEU A 171 -12.04 -4.19 11.92
C LEU A 171 -11.62 -3.68 10.53
N ARG A 172 -12.60 -3.47 9.65
CA ARG A 172 -12.38 -3.22 8.23
C ARG A 172 -13.15 -2.00 7.73
N ILE A 173 -12.57 -1.37 6.70
CA ILE A 173 -13.33 -0.57 5.74
C ILE A 173 -13.69 -1.49 4.59
N VAL A 174 -14.96 -1.48 4.20
CA VAL A 174 -15.46 -2.25 3.07
C VAL A 174 -16.08 -1.29 2.07
N ARG A 175 -15.59 -1.32 0.84
CA ARG A 175 -16.11 -0.52 -0.27
C ARG A 175 -16.89 -1.42 -1.22
N TYR A 176 -18.15 -1.11 -1.42
CA TYR A 176 -18.98 -1.64 -2.48
C TYR A 176 -19.11 -0.58 -3.57
N ALA A 177 -18.97 -0.97 -4.83
CA ALA A 177 -19.21 -0.10 -5.96
C ALA A 177 -19.99 -0.85 -7.05
N GLU A 178 -21.02 -0.20 -7.61
CA GLU A 178 -21.78 -0.66 -8.76
C GLU A 178 -21.87 0.45 -9.81
N PRO A 179 -21.97 0.15 -11.10
CA PRO A 179 -22.13 1.19 -12.12
C PRO A 179 -23.46 1.95 -11.95
N VAL A 180 -23.46 3.23 -12.28
CA VAL A 180 -24.70 4.05 -12.29
C VAL A 180 -25.63 3.56 -13.39
N GLU A 181 -25.07 3.19 -14.54
CA GLU A 181 -25.79 2.70 -15.70
C GLU A 181 -25.32 1.29 -16.08
N GLY A 182 -26.26 0.50 -16.57
CA GLY A 182 -25.98 -0.87 -17.00
C GLY A 182 -26.02 -1.90 -15.87
N SER A 183 -25.76 -3.16 -16.23
CA SER A 183 -25.72 -4.31 -15.34
C SER A 183 -24.34 -4.94 -15.23
N ALA A 184 -23.28 -4.22 -15.63
CA ALA A 184 -21.92 -4.68 -15.41
C ALA A 184 -21.68 -4.95 -13.92
N GLY A 185 -20.82 -5.92 -13.59
CA GLY A 185 -20.62 -6.42 -12.24
C GLY A 185 -20.33 -5.35 -11.18
N ALA A 186 -20.36 -5.75 -9.94
CA ALA A 186 -19.98 -4.91 -8.81
C ALA A 186 -18.53 -5.17 -8.39
N ALA A 187 -17.93 -4.21 -7.70
CA ALA A 187 -16.65 -4.35 -7.02
C ALA A 187 -16.84 -4.34 -5.50
N LEU A 188 -16.05 -5.17 -4.81
CA LEU A 188 -16.08 -5.27 -3.35
C LEU A 188 -14.64 -5.30 -2.82
N ASP A 189 -14.24 -4.27 -2.12
CA ASP A 189 -12.87 -4.13 -1.63
C ASP A 189 -12.84 -4.07 -0.10
N PHE A 190 -11.81 -4.69 0.48
CA PHE A 190 -11.62 -4.78 1.91
C PHE A 190 -10.27 -4.19 2.32
N ALA A 191 -10.25 -3.33 3.31
CA ALA A 191 -9.03 -2.88 3.95
C ALA A 191 -9.11 -3.00 5.46
N ARG A 192 -8.07 -3.52 6.09
CA ARG A 192 -7.97 -3.56 7.54
C ARG A 192 -7.84 -2.14 8.10
N ALA A 193 -8.59 -1.83 9.16
CA ALA A 193 -8.69 -0.49 9.72
C ALA A 193 -8.74 -0.46 11.26
N ASP A 194 -8.59 -1.60 11.94
CA ASP A 194 -8.73 -1.73 13.40
C ASP A 194 -7.70 -0.92 14.21
N ALA A 195 -6.54 -0.62 13.60
CA ALA A 195 -5.51 0.22 14.20
C ALA A 195 -5.46 1.63 13.60
N ALA A 196 -6.46 2.03 12.78
CA ALA A 196 -6.51 3.36 12.21
C ALA A 196 -6.98 4.38 13.24
N GLU A 197 -6.13 5.34 13.57
CA GLU A 197 -6.42 6.43 14.49
C GLU A 197 -5.74 7.71 14.01
N GLY A 198 -6.38 8.86 14.23
CA GLY A 198 -5.86 10.16 13.81
C GLY A 198 -5.49 10.19 12.31
N PRO A 199 -4.19 10.31 11.98
CA PRO A 199 -3.74 10.34 10.58
C PRO A 199 -4.08 9.09 9.77
N GLY A 200 -4.12 7.92 10.41
CA GLY A 200 -4.49 6.64 9.76
C GLY A 200 -5.97 6.56 9.38
N ALA A 201 -6.81 7.39 10.01
CA ALA A 201 -8.24 7.49 9.73
C ALA A 201 -8.62 8.84 9.07
N ALA A 202 -7.68 9.52 8.42
CA ALA A 202 -7.91 10.85 7.86
C ALA A 202 -8.53 10.82 6.45
N ALA A 203 -8.39 9.74 5.70
CA ALA A 203 -8.93 9.59 4.36
C ALA A 203 -9.18 8.13 3.99
N VAL A 204 -10.17 7.91 3.12
CA VAL A 204 -10.48 6.62 2.49
C VAL A 204 -10.63 6.84 0.99
N VAL A 205 -10.13 5.93 0.19
CA VAL A 205 -10.34 5.94 -1.27
C VAL A 205 -11.79 5.61 -1.58
N VAL A 206 -12.44 6.49 -2.33
CA VAL A 206 -13.82 6.29 -2.81
C VAL A 206 -13.82 5.63 -4.18
N THR A 207 -13.07 6.19 -5.13
CA THR A 207 -12.97 5.65 -6.50
C THR A 207 -11.53 5.72 -7.00
N ARG A 208 -11.20 4.78 -7.91
CA ARG A 208 -10.06 4.88 -8.82
C ARG A 208 -10.57 4.68 -10.23
N ALA A 209 -10.42 5.70 -11.06
CA ALA A 209 -10.90 5.68 -12.43
C ALA A 209 -9.99 6.53 -13.33
N ALA A 210 -9.75 6.08 -14.56
CA ALA A 210 -8.98 6.81 -15.57
C ALA A 210 -7.63 7.36 -15.06
N GLY A 211 -6.89 6.57 -14.28
CA GLY A 211 -5.59 6.96 -13.71
C GLY A 211 -5.66 7.90 -12.50
N ASN A 212 -6.86 8.22 -12.03
CA ASN A 212 -7.07 9.12 -10.90
C ASN A 212 -7.65 8.39 -9.69
N VAL A 213 -7.48 8.99 -8.52
CA VAL A 213 -8.07 8.57 -7.25
C VAL A 213 -8.86 9.74 -6.63
N ARG A 214 -9.99 9.43 -5.99
CA ARG A 214 -10.74 10.36 -5.14
C ARG A 214 -10.85 9.83 -3.73
N TYR A 215 -10.79 10.73 -2.77
CA TYR A 215 -10.84 10.39 -1.35
C TYR A 215 -12.09 10.95 -0.68
N LEU A 216 -12.61 10.24 0.29
CA LEU A 216 -13.45 10.78 1.32
C LEU A 216 -12.56 11.17 2.49
N THR A 217 -12.55 12.44 2.88
CA THR A 217 -11.72 12.92 3.99
C THR A 217 -12.48 12.86 5.31
N ALA A 218 -11.76 12.72 6.40
CA ALA A 218 -12.33 12.76 7.75
C ALA A 218 -13.03 14.10 8.03
N PRO A 219 -14.05 14.12 8.92
CA PRO A 219 -14.79 15.35 9.22
C PRO A 219 -13.94 16.43 9.90
N TRP A 220 -12.83 16.06 10.55
CA TRP A 220 -11.92 16.99 11.21
C TRP A 220 -10.84 17.57 10.28
N VAL A 221 -10.75 17.13 9.04
CA VAL A 221 -9.81 17.68 8.05
C VAL A 221 -10.27 19.07 7.61
N THR A 222 -9.46 20.08 7.89
CA THR A 222 -9.73 21.48 7.57
C THR A 222 -9.17 21.90 6.23
N GLY A 223 -8.06 21.30 5.78
CA GLY A 223 -7.40 21.62 4.51
C GLY A 223 -7.00 20.34 3.74
N ALA A 224 -7.09 20.43 2.40
CA ALA A 224 -6.60 19.39 1.51
C ALA A 224 -5.85 20.02 0.33
N SER A 225 -4.71 19.47 0.01
CA SER A 225 -3.89 19.83 -1.16
C SER A 225 -3.18 18.60 -1.71
N VAL A 226 -2.61 18.73 -2.88
CA VAL A 226 -1.80 17.69 -3.52
C VAL A 226 -0.38 18.20 -3.68
N ARG A 227 0.57 17.39 -3.26
CA ARG A 227 2.00 17.64 -3.42
C ARG A 227 2.63 16.58 -4.30
N ASP A 228 3.34 17.03 -5.33
CA ASP A 228 4.24 16.16 -6.08
C ASP A 228 5.55 16.01 -5.30
N LEU A 229 5.83 14.83 -4.77
CA LEU A 229 7.06 14.56 -4.02
C LEU A 229 8.32 14.74 -4.85
N LEU A 230 8.27 14.47 -6.16
CA LEU A 230 9.45 14.60 -7.03
C LEU A 230 9.82 16.07 -7.29
N MET A 231 8.95 17.02 -6.92
CA MET A 231 9.16 18.44 -7.04
C MET A 231 9.11 19.14 -5.66
N PRO A 232 10.07 18.88 -4.76
CA PRO A 232 10.00 19.28 -3.34
C PRO A 232 9.96 20.80 -3.12
N GLY A 233 10.44 21.58 -4.09
CA GLY A 233 10.42 23.04 -4.06
C GLY A 233 9.14 23.66 -4.60
N LYS A 234 8.25 22.87 -5.22
CA LYS A 234 6.98 23.35 -5.75
C LYS A 234 5.93 23.41 -4.65
N GLU A 235 5.16 24.49 -4.61
CA GLU A 235 4.02 24.60 -3.69
C GLU A 235 2.95 23.57 -4.06
N PRO A 236 2.26 22.97 -3.06
CA PRO A 236 1.14 22.07 -3.30
C PRO A 236 -0.02 22.87 -3.91
N TRP A 237 -0.79 22.24 -4.79
CA TRP A 237 -2.03 22.86 -5.25
C TRP A 237 -3.19 22.47 -4.36
N ARG A 238 -4.09 23.42 -4.14
CA ARG A 238 -5.30 23.18 -3.34
C ARG A 238 -6.16 22.12 -4.01
N LEU A 239 -6.63 21.16 -3.21
CA LEU A 239 -7.56 20.13 -3.64
C LEU A 239 -8.96 20.49 -3.17
N GLY A 240 -9.89 20.62 -4.12
CA GLY A 240 -11.29 20.85 -3.83
C GLY A 240 -11.93 19.64 -3.16
N ARG A 241 -12.95 19.91 -2.36
CA ARG A 241 -13.83 18.90 -1.74
C ARG A 241 -15.27 19.35 -1.89
N ASP A 242 -16.13 18.43 -2.24
CA ASP A 242 -17.57 18.71 -2.29
C ASP A 242 -18.20 18.77 -0.88
N GLY A 243 -19.48 19.12 -0.80
CA GLY A 243 -20.20 19.20 0.48
C GLY A 243 -20.33 17.86 1.23
N ARG A 244 -20.03 16.74 0.57
CA ARG A 244 -19.99 15.40 1.17
C ARG A 244 -18.62 15.04 1.73
N GLY A 245 -17.59 15.84 1.43
CA GLY A 245 -16.21 15.60 1.81
C GLY A 245 -15.41 14.74 0.82
N VAL A 246 -15.95 14.50 -0.38
CA VAL A 246 -15.25 13.79 -1.47
C VAL A 246 -14.36 14.78 -2.21
N THR A 247 -13.11 14.41 -2.44
CA THR A 247 -12.12 15.26 -3.12
C THR A 247 -12.34 15.28 -4.63
N ASP A 248 -11.80 16.32 -5.28
CA ASP A 248 -11.53 16.27 -6.70
C ASP A 248 -10.61 15.10 -7.06
N ALA A 249 -10.54 14.77 -8.34
CA ALA A 249 -9.70 13.70 -8.86
C ALA A 249 -8.21 14.08 -8.77
N VAL A 250 -7.39 13.16 -8.29
CA VAL A 250 -5.94 13.29 -8.18
C VAL A 250 -5.28 12.19 -9.00
N PRO A 251 -4.32 12.50 -9.89
CA PRO A 251 -3.56 11.46 -10.58
C PRO A 251 -2.86 10.54 -9.56
N SER A 252 -3.20 9.25 -9.60
CA SER A 252 -2.72 8.26 -8.64
C SER A 252 -1.34 7.74 -9.01
N PRO A 253 -0.33 7.79 -8.11
CA PRO A 253 0.95 7.17 -8.34
C PRO A 253 0.86 5.64 -8.42
N ALA A 254 -0.12 5.02 -7.76
CA ALA A 254 -0.35 3.57 -7.81
C ALA A 254 -0.85 3.07 -9.17
N LEU A 255 -1.41 3.95 -9.99
CA LEU A 255 -1.91 3.64 -11.33
C LEU A 255 -0.96 4.12 -12.45
N ALA A 256 0.11 4.82 -12.09
CA ALA A 256 1.09 5.33 -13.04
C ALA A 256 1.98 4.19 -13.56
N LYS A 257 2.25 4.18 -14.87
CA LYS A 257 3.17 3.21 -15.49
C LYS A 257 4.63 3.57 -15.24
N GLU A 258 4.92 4.85 -15.09
CA GLU A 258 6.26 5.40 -14.89
C GLU A 258 6.24 6.37 -13.72
N CYS A 259 7.36 6.47 -13.00
CA CYS A 259 7.52 7.39 -11.88
C CYS A 259 7.97 8.78 -12.36
N ALA A 260 7.17 9.41 -13.23
CA ALA A 260 7.42 10.79 -13.67
C ALA A 260 6.88 11.83 -12.67
N ARG A 261 5.93 11.43 -11.82
CA ARG A 261 5.32 12.23 -10.73
C ARG A 261 4.94 11.31 -9.60
N TRP A 262 4.97 11.85 -8.38
CA TRP A 262 4.47 11.14 -7.20
C TRP A 262 3.55 12.04 -6.39
N ASN A 263 2.28 12.07 -6.77
CA ASN A 263 1.29 12.90 -6.11
C ASN A 263 0.89 12.29 -4.77
N THR A 264 0.99 13.08 -3.70
CA THR A 264 0.53 12.73 -2.37
C THR A 264 -0.59 13.66 -1.93
N LEU A 265 -1.53 13.12 -1.18
CA LEU A 265 -2.55 13.89 -0.50
C LEU A 265 -1.92 14.56 0.74
N GLU A 266 -1.90 15.89 0.76
CA GLU A 266 -1.49 16.67 1.93
C GLU A 266 -2.74 17.16 2.65
N LEU A 267 -2.97 16.65 3.85
CA LEU A 267 -4.11 17.00 4.69
C LEU A 267 -3.67 17.81 5.88
N ALA A 268 -4.49 18.76 6.29
CA ALA A 268 -4.30 19.55 7.49
C ALA A 268 -5.52 19.43 8.41
N ASP A 269 -5.25 19.40 9.70
CA ASP A 269 -6.23 19.53 10.79
C ASP A 269 -5.62 20.35 11.93
N ASP A 270 -6.27 20.36 13.09
CA ASP A 270 -5.81 21.07 14.29
C ASP A 270 -4.46 20.55 14.86
N ALA A 271 -4.09 19.31 14.54
CA ALA A 271 -2.81 18.72 14.95
C ALA A 271 -1.67 18.96 13.93
N GLY A 272 -1.96 19.61 12.80
CA GLY A 272 -0.97 19.95 11.77
C GLY A 272 -1.16 19.26 10.43
N GLY A 273 -0.14 19.37 9.58
CA GLY A 273 -0.12 18.79 8.23
C GLY A 273 0.43 17.36 8.20
N ARG A 274 -0.04 16.56 7.25
CA ARG A 274 0.46 15.20 6.99
C ARG A 274 0.40 14.84 5.53
N LEU A 275 1.29 13.95 5.10
CA LEU A 275 1.33 13.43 3.74
C LEU A 275 0.83 11.99 3.73
N LEU A 276 -0.11 11.70 2.84
CA LEU A 276 -0.66 10.39 2.59
C LEU A 276 -0.43 10.00 1.14
N SER A 277 0.10 8.81 0.89
CA SER A 277 0.37 8.29 -0.46
C SER A 277 -0.61 7.19 -0.82
N ASP A 278 -1.17 7.26 -2.02
CA ASP A 278 -1.91 6.14 -2.60
C ASP A 278 -0.92 5.05 -3.06
N LEU A 279 -0.98 3.90 -2.40
CA LEU A 279 -0.23 2.70 -2.73
C LEU A 279 -1.11 1.58 -3.29
N GLY A 280 -2.30 1.93 -3.83
CA GLY A 280 -3.21 0.97 -4.46
C GLY A 280 -4.28 0.40 -3.52
N GLU A 281 -4.35 0.83 -2.27
CA GLU A 281 -5.27 0.31 -1.26
C GLU A 281 -6.35 1.32 -0.87
N LEU A 282 -7.40 0.87 -0.15
CA LEU A 282 -8.48 1.77 0.31
C LEU A 282 -7.99 2.82 1.29
N LEU A 283 -7.00 2.50 2.12
CA LEU A 283 -6.42 3.43 3.06
C LEU A 283 -5.07 3.90 2.53
N PRO A 284 -4.89 5.20 2.28
CA PRO A 284 -3.59 5.72 1.83
C PRO A 284 -2.56 5.63 2.94
N ALA A 285 -1.31 5.32 2.58
CA ALA A 285 -0.21 5.18 3.53
C ALA A 285 0.33 6.53 3.99
N ARG A 286 0.53 6.70 5.30
CA ARG A 286 1.16 7.89 5.89
C ARG A 286 2.66 7.90 5.64
N LEU A 287 3.20 9.04 5.21
CA LEU A 287 4.63 9.22 5.00
C LEU A 287 5.28 9.95 6.18
N LEU A 288 6.33 9.34 6.71
CA LEU A 288 7.05 9.80 7.88
C LEU A 288 8.53 10.00 7.56
N TRP A 289 9.18 10.89 8.29
CA TRP A 289 10.62 11.14 8.23
C TRP A 289 11.20 11.31 9.64
N GLY A 290 12.42 10.82 9.82
CA GLY A 290 13.17 10.99 11.06
C GLY A 290 13.62 9.67 11.66
N ALA A 291 14.33 9.75 12.77
CA ALA A 291 14.85 8.59 13.48
C ALA A 291 13.74 7.59 13.82
N PRO A 292 14.03 6.28 13.83
CA PRO A 292 13.01 5.24 14.03
C PRO A 292 12.20 5.35 15.32
N ASP A 293 12.78 5.91 16.36
CA ASP A 293 12.17 6.12 17.69
C ASP A 293 11.35 7.41 17.79
N ALA A 294 11.56 8.37 16.87
CA ALA A 294 10.90 9.67 16.89
C ALA A 294 10.53 10.17 15.48
N PRO A 295 9.73 9.40 14.71
CA PRO A 295 9.33 9.80 13.37
C PRO A 295 8.31 10.95 13.41
N ALA A 296 8.45 11.91 12.51
CA ALA A 296 7.48 12.99 12.29
C ALA A 296 6.82 12.91 10.92
N ASP A 297 5.70 13.60 10.71
CA ASP A 297 5.09 13.73 9.39
C ASP A 297 6.08 14.36 8.40
N ALA A 298 6.09 13.85 7.17
CA ALA A 298 7.08 14.21 6.15
C ALA A 298 6.81 15.59 5.49
N THR A 299 6.27 16.55 6.22
CA THR A 299 5.93 17.90 5.74
C THR A 299 7.10 18.88 5.76
N GLY A 300 8.15 18.59 6.52
CA GLY A 300 9.34 19.43 6.65
C GLY A 300 10.20 19.48 5.38
N ARG A 301 11.02 20.53 5.23
CA ARG A 301 11.88 20.75 4.06
C ARG A 301 12.86 19.58 3.81
N GLU A 302 13.53 19.10 4.86
CA GLU A 302 14.47 17.98 4.76
C GLU A 302 13.76 16.70 4.35
N ALA A 303 12.62 16.41 4.96
CA ALA A 303 11.79 15.27 4.61
C ALA A 303 11.37 15.28 3.14
N ARG A 304 10.88 16.42 2.67
CA ARG A 304 10.49 16.56 1.25
C ARG A 304 11.66 16.35 0.30
N ALA A 305 12.84 16.90 0.62
CA ALA A 305 14.04 16.72 -0.19
C ALA A 305 14.50 15.25 -0.25
N ALA A 306 14.36 14.52 0.85
CA ALA A 306 14.69 13.10 0.89
C ALA A 306 13.65 12.27 0.12
N TRP A 307 12.36 12.49 0.34
CA TRP A 307 11.29 11.79 -0.36
C TRP A 307 11.30 12.05 -1.87
N ALA A 308 11.70 13.23 -2.32
CA ALA A 308 11.87 13.52 -3.75
C ALA A 308 12.80 12.51 -4.47
N ARG A 309 13.77 11.99 -3.76
CA ARG A 309 14.77 11.05 -4.30
C ARG A 309 14.40 9.59 -4.09
N THR A 310 13.51 9.28 -3.13
CA THR A 310 13.21 7.92 -2.69
C THR A 310 11.78 7.49 -3.02
N ALA A 311 10.89 8.41 -3.37
CA ALA A 311 9.47 8.12 -3.56
C ALA A 311 9.19 7.05 -4.63
N CYS A 312 9.96 7.03 -5.72
CA CYS A 312 9.78 6.02 -6.78
C CYS A 312 9.98 4.58 -6.29
N GLN A 313 10.75 4.38 -5.22
CA GLN A 313 10.93 3.06 -4.63
C GLN A 313 9.68 2.57 -3.86
N LEU A 314 8.71 3.44 -3.59
CA LEU A 314 7.42 3.06 -2.99
C LEU A 314 6.62 2.12 -3.90
N THR A 315 6.87 2.10 -5.19
CA THR A 315 6.28 1.11 -6.11
C THR A 315 6.58 -0.33 -5.68
N THR A 316 7.72 -0.57 -5.03
CA THR A 316 8.13 -1.91 -4.58
C THR A 316 7.33 -2.41 -3.36
N VAL A 317 6.61 -1.53 -2.69
CA VAL A 317 5.78 -1.86 -1.51
C VAL A 317 4.28 -1.59 -1.74
N ALA A 318 3.91 -1.16 -2.94
CA ALA A 318 2.51 -0.93 -3.30
C ALA A 318 1.69 -2.25 -3.25
N GLY A 319 0.42 -2.17 -2.85
CA GLY A 319 -0.49 -3.32 -2.76
C GLY A 319 -0.16 -4.33 -1.67
N GLN A 320 0.72 -4.01 -0.72
CA GLN A 320 1.18 -4.94 0.32
C GLN A 320 0.59 -4.68 1.72
N GLY A 321 -0.50 -3.95 1.83
CA GLY A 321 -1.14 -3.66 3.12
C GLY A 321 -0.40 -2.60 3.94
N VAL A 322 0.22 -1.64 3.28
CA VAL A 322 1.05 -0.62 3.93
C VAL A 322 0.18 0.45 4.57
N ARG A 323 0.31 0.66 5.89
CA ARG A 323 -0.36 1.74 6.64
C ARG A 323 0.48 3.01 6.75
N SER A 324 1.79 2.86 6.84
CA SER A 324 2.73 3.99 6.94
C SER A 324 4.09 3.60 6.39
N VAL A 325 4.81 4.58 5.87
CA VAL A 325 6.18 4.43 5.43
C VAL A 325 7.02 5.48 6.11
N GLN A 326 7.98 5.03 6.90
CA GLN A 326 8.98 5.88 7.54
C GLN A 326 10.27 5.80 6.75
N ALA A 327 10.93 6.94 6.54
CA ALA A 327 12.27 7.00 5.99
C ALA A 327 13.18 7.80 6.91
N TRP A 328 14.45 7.41 6.99
CA TRP A 328 15.47 8.12 7.76
C TRP A 328 16.85 7.89 7.19
N ARG A 329 17.72 8.88 7.34
CA ARG A 329 19.10 8.80 6.89
C ARG A 329 19.97 8.17 7.98
N PHE A 330 20.43 6.94 7.74
CA PHE A 330 21.26 6.22 8.72
C PHE A 330 22.74 6.44 8.56
N ALA A 331 23.23 6.87 7.38
CA ALA A 331 24.64 7.20 7.18
C ALA A 331 24.87 8.27 6.12
N ARG A 332 26.02 8.88 6.18
CA ARG A 332 26.63 9.73 5.15
C ARG A 332 28.03 9.17 4.84
N GLN A 333 28.40 9.18 3.59
CA GLN A 333 29.65 8.64 3.12
C GLN A 333 30.34 9.57 2.14
N THR A 334 31.61 9.87 2.37
CA THR A 334 32.45 10.51 1.37
C THR A 334 32.82 9.48 0.33
N LEU A 335 32.64 9.81 -0.94
CA LEU A 335 32.89 8.89 -2.04
C LEU A 335 34.35 8.99 -2.50
N PRO A 336 34.90 7.87 -3.04
CA PRO A 336 36.20 7.85 -3.70
C PRO A 336 36.30 8.86 -4.86
N GLU A 337 37.53 9.10 -5.29
CA GLU A 337 37.85 9.96 -6.45
C GLU A 337 37.28 11.38 -6.35
N GLY A 338 37.05 11.90 -5.15
CA GLY A 338 36.46 13.21 -4.96
C GLY A 338 35.04 13.37 -5.48
N ALA A 339 34.32 12.29 -5.72
CA ALA A 339 32.96 12.29 -6.29
C ALA A 339 31.88 12.89 -5.35
N GLY A 340 32.28 13.45 -4.20
CA GLY A 340 31.39 14.14 -3.29
C GLY A 340 30.89 13.28 -2.13
N ARG A 341 29.73 13.65 -1.55
CA ARG A 341 29.14 12.97 -0.40
C ARG A 341 27.80 12.35 -0.76
N ALA A 342 27.68 11.05 -0.51
CA ALA A 342 26.45 10.29 -0.62
C ALA A 342 25.73 10.21 0.74
N ALA A 343 24.44 9.89 0.68
CA ALA A 343 23.64 9.54 1.83
C ALA A 343 23.08 8.12 1.69
N TRP A 344 22.83 7.49 2.82
CA TRP A 344 22.17 6.21 2.90
C TRP A 344 20.87 6.36 3.67
N VAL A 345 19.78 5.94 3.07
CA VAL A 345 18.44 6.08 3.64
C VAL A 345 17.83 4.69 3.81
N CYS A 346 17.28 4.46 4.98
CA CYS A 346 16.40 3.32 5.19
C CYS A 346 14.95 3.78 5.10
N THR A 347 14.17 3.03 4.32
CA THR A 347 12.72 3.18 4.23
C THR A 347 12.07 1.93 4.80
N ARG A 348 11.21 2.09 5.80
CA ARG A 348 10.47 1.02 6.44
C ARG A 348 8.98 1.22 6.25
N ALA A 349 8.34 0.30 5.55
CA ALA A 349 6.90 0.25 5.36
C ALA A 349 6.26 -0.69 6.40
N GLU A 350 5.43 -0.14 7.26
CA GLU A 350 4.64 -0.89 8.24
C GLU A 350 3.31 -1.30 7.63
N THR A 351 2.91 -2.54 7.86
CA THR A 351 1.66 -3.09 7.36
C THR A 351 0.55 -3.07 8.41
N TRP A 352 -0.71 -3.12 7.95
CA TRP A 352 -1.87 -3.21 8.84
C TRP A 352 -1.89 -4.49 9.68
N ARG A 353 -1.18 -5.52 9.27
CA ARG A 353 -1.06 -6.77 10.03
C ARG A 353 -0.22 -6.65 11.31
N GLY A 354 0.54 -5.56 11.46
CA GLY A 354 1.51 -5.38 12.54
C GLY A 354 2.78 -6.21 12.40
N THR A 355 2.79 -7.21 11.53
CA THR A 355 3.94 -7.98 11.07
C THR A 355 4.03 -7.85 9.56
N GLY A 356 5.16 -8.19 8.97
CA GLY A 356 5.30 -8.12 7.51
C GLY A 356 5.79 -6.77 7.02
N SER A 357 6.55 -6.04 7.84
CA SER A 357 7.20 -4.79 7.39
C SER A 357 8.15 -5.04 6.23
N ARG A 358 8.21 -4.07 5.32
CA ARG A 358 9.09 -4.05 4.16
C ARG A 358 10.17 -3.01 4.40
N VAL A 359 11.43 -3.42 4.29
CA VAL A 359 12.59 -2.56 4.53
C VAL A 359 13.40 -2.41 3.26
N LEU A 360 13.71 -1.17 2.89
CA LEU A 360 14.52 -0.81 1.75
C LEU A 360 15.71 0.01 2.24
N ALA A 361 16.93 -0.44 1.97
CA ALA A 361 18.12 0.37 2.12
C ALA A 361 18.46 1.00 0.76
N GLN A 362 18.63 2.31 0.73
CA GLN A 362 18.78 3.09 -0.48
C GLN A 362 20.05 3.92 -0.43
N PHE A 363 20.80 3.89 -1.52
CA PHE A 363 21.98 4.73 -1.76
C PHE A 363 21.56 5.97 -2.53
N LEU A 364 21.84 7.14 -1.97
CA LEU A 364 21.58 8.45 -2.57
C LEU A 364 22.91 9.05 -3.05
N PRO A 365 23.23 8.96 -4.34
CA PRO A 365 24.46 9.54 -4.87
C PRO A 365 24.50 11.07 -4.69
N PRO A 366 25.64 11.70 -4.84
CA PRO A 366 25.73 13.16 -4.83
C PRO A 366 24.84 13.81 -5.89
N GLY A 367 24.42 15.05 -5.63
CA GLY A 367 23.47 15.77 -6.50
C GLY A 367 22.05 15.77 -5.94
N ARG A 368 21.36 16.88 -6.12
CA ARG A 368 20.00 17.07 -5.53
C ARG A 368 18.92 16.31 -6.26
N GLU A 369 19.09 16.06 -7.54
CA GLU A 369 18.07 15.47 -8.43
C GLU A 369 18.34 14.00 -8.75
N ALA A 370 19.51 13.48 -8.41
CA ALA A 370 19.83 12.07 -8.67
C ALA A 370 18.93 11.15 -7.84
N PRO A 371 18.18 10.22 -8.48
CA PRO A 371 17.31 9.30 -7.76
C PRO A 371 18.12 8.36 -6.89
N ALA A 372 17.49 7.86 -5.84
CA ALA A 372 18.06 6.83 -5.00
C ALA A 372 18.14 5.49 -5.74
N ALA A 373 19.26 4.79 -5.56
CA ALA A 373 19.41 3.41 -6.00
C ALA A 373 19.04 2.46 -4.86
N LEU A 374 18.28 1.41 -5.16
CA LEU A 374 17.98 0.36 -4.18
C LEU A 374 19.24 -0.48 -3.94
N ALA A 375 19.76 -0.49 -2.71
CA ALA A 375 20.94 -1.24 -2.32
C ALA A 375 20.58 -2.61 -1.71
N ALA A 376 19.52 -2.66 -0.91
CA ALA A 376 19.02 -3.91 -0.31
C ALA A 376 17.53 -3.79 0.02
N ARG A 377 16.85 -4.94 0.08
CA ARG A 377 15.45 -5.03 0.52
C ARG A 377 15.25 -6.26 1.40
N ALA A 378 14.38 -6.17 2.37
CA ALA A 378 13.97 -7.30 3.19
C ALA A 378 12.47 -7.26 3.47
N GLN A 379 11.90 -8.45 3.63
CA GLN A 379 10.51 -8.63 4.05
C GLN A 379 10.48 -9.20 5.47
N ASP A 380 9.47 -8.83 6.23
CA ASP A 380 9.27 -9.26 7.62
C ASP A 380 10.48 -8.96 8.52
N SER A 381 11.25 -7.93 8.17
CA SER A 381 12.48 -7.55 8.86
C SER A 381 12.20 -6.58 10.01
N PRO A 382 12.83 -6.76 11.19
CA PRO A 382 12.77 -5.78 12.26
C PRO A 382 13.65 -4.55 12.01
N ALA A 383 14.59 -4.63 11.05
CA ALA A 383 15.56 -3.58 10.77
C ALA A 383 14.91 -2.21 10.50
N CYS A 384 15.61 -1.15 10.83
CA CYS A 384 15.17 0.23 10.69
C CYS A 384 13.89 0.60 11.46
N GLY A 385 13.45 -0.25 12.38
CA GLY A 385 12.32 0.02 13.27
C GLY A 385 12.74 0.62 14.61
N ALA A 386 11.77 1.12 15.39
CA ALA A 386 12.04 1.74 16.69
C ALA A 386 12.73 0.79 17.70
N ARG A 387 12.42 -0.50 17.65
CA ARG A 387 13.04 -1.51 18.53
C ARG A 387 14.36 -2.07 17.99
N GLU A 388 14.54 -2.03 16.69
CA GLU A 388 15.73 -2.55 15.99
C GLU A 388 16.12 -1.55 14.90
N PRO A 389 16.75 -0.41 15.24
CA PRO A 389 17.11 0.62 14.27
C PRO A 389 18.28 0.22 13.37
N ARG A 390 18.99 -0.87 13.71
CA ARG A 390 20.22 -1.30 13.06
C ARG A 390 19.97 -1.68 11.61
N VAL A 391 20.93 -1.29 10.78
CA VAL A 391 20.93 -1.58 9.34
C VAL A 391 22.38 -1.56 8.84
N LEU A 392 22.70 -2.49 7.94
CA LEU A 392 23.92 -2.50 7.13
C LEU A 392 23.51 -2.77 5.70
N ALA A 393 23.97 -1.95 4.77
CA ALA A 393 23.74 -2.13 3.35
C ALA A 393 24.98 -1.77 2.55
N GLY A 394 25.07 -2.28 1.33
CA GLY A 394 26.14 -1.94 0.41
C GLY A 394 25.70 -1.96 -1.04
N ALA A 395 26.52 -1.35 -1.86
CA ALA A 395 26.33 -1.28 -3.32
C ALA A 395 27.67 -1.36 -4.03
N LEU A 396 27.67 -1.95 -5.22
CA LEU A 396 28.77 -1.79 -6.17
C LEU A 396 28.51 -0.51 -6.95
N TRP A 397 29.46 0.42 -6.88
CA TRP A 397 29.31 1.75 -7.47
C TRP A 397 30.48 2.04 -8.40
N GLN A 398 30.21 2.67 -9.53
CA GLN A 398 31.21 3.16 -10.45
C GLN A 398 31.41 4.66 -10.26
N ALA A 399 32.65 5.06 -9.96
CA ALA A 399 33.02 6.45 -9.88
C ALA A 399 32.99 7.14 -11.25
N PRO A 400 32.84 8.47 -11.29
CA PRO A 400 32.90 9.24 -12.56
C PRO A 400 34.20 9.04 -13.34
N GLY A 401 35.31 8.78 -12.64
CA GLY A 401 36.62 8.46 -13.23
C GLY A 401 36.72 7.05 -13.80
N GLY A 402 35.69 6.20 -13.63
CA GLY A 402 35.60 4.85 -14.17
C GLY A 402 36.00 3.76 -13.18
N GLY A 403 36.59 4.09 -12.03
CA GLY A 403 36.92 3.14 -10.97
C GLY A 403 35.67 2.49 -10.35
N TRP A 404 35.75 1.21 -10.02
CA TRP A 404 34.68 0.49 -9.35
C TRP A 404 34.99 0.34 -7.87
N TYR A 405 33.95 0.50 -7.03
CA TYR A 405 34.06 0.43 -5.58
C TYR A 405 32.92 -0.36 -4.98
N VAL A 406 33.23 -1.21 -4.00
CA VAL A 406 32.22 -1.68 -3.03
C VAL A 406 32.07 -0.60 -1.99
N LEU A 407 30.89 -0.01 -1.91
CA LEU A 407 30.50 0.91 -0.86
C LEU A 407 29.63 0.18 0.15
N ALA A 408 29.87 0.40 1.43
CA ALA A 408 29.01 -0.12 2.48
C ALA A 408 28.80 0.93 3.57
N ALA A 409 27.61 0.91 4.18
CA ALA A 409 27.26 1.79 5.27
C ALA A 409 26.38 1.08 6.30
N GLY A 410 26.70 1.27 7.56
CA GLY A 410 25.93 0.85 8.71
C GLY A 410 25.29 2.02 9.45
N GLY A 411 24.32 1.72 10.30
CA GLY A 411 23.69 2.69 11.20
C GLY A 411 24.64 3.19 12.28
N PRO A 412 24.21 4.13 13.15
CA PRO A 412 25.04 4.75 14.18
C PRO A 412 25.72 3.78 15.15
N ASP A 413 25.12 2.61 15.40
CA ASP A 413 25.65 1.60 16.32
C ASP A 413 26.73 0.70 15.70
N VAL A 414 27.10 0.91 14.43
CA VAL A 414 28.13 0.14 13.74
C VAL A 414 29.51 0.71 14.06
N ALA A 415 30.38 -0.12 14.66
CA ALA A 415 31.76 0.23 14.98
C ALA A 415 32.72 -0.07 13.83
N SER A 416 32.52 -1.20 13.11
CA SER A 416 33.32 -1.54 11.95
C SER A 416 32.52 -2.28 10.89
N VAL A 417 32.95 -2.14 9.63
CA VAL A 417 32.40 -2.85 8.48
C VAL A 417 33.47 -3.71 7.85
N GLU A 418 33.11 -4.94 7.50
CA GLU A 418 34.00 -5.93 6.84
C GLU A 418 33.33 -6.40 5.54
N VAL A 419 34.14 -6.51 4.50
CA VAL A 419 33.78 -7.03 3.18
C VAL A 419 34.63 -8.25 2.90
N LYS A 420 34.01 -9.33 2.43
CA LYS A 420 34.68 -10.59 2.04
C LYS A 420 34.15 -11.11 0.71
N GLY A 421 34.98 -11.85 -0.02
CA GLY A 421 34.64 -12.46 -1.30
C GLY A 421 35.45 -11.90 -2.46
N GLY A 422 34.82 -11.40 -3.49
CA GLY A 422 35.53 -10.81 -4.65
C GLY A 422 36.31 -9.54 -4.34
N VAL A 423 36.07 -8.96 -3.17
CA VAL A 423 36.85 -7.88 -2.51
C VAL A 423 36.98 -8.22 -1.06
N THR A 424 38.17 -7.99 -0.48
CA THR A 424 38.39 -8.13 0.97
C THR A 424 38.88 -6.80 1.51
N ALA A 425 38.11 -6.21 2.41
CA ALA A 425 38.46 -4.95 3.06
C ALA A 425 37.77 -4.85 4.43
N ARG A 426 38.32 -4.01 5.30
CA ARG A 426 37.75 -3.67 6.60
C ARG A 426 37.95 -2.19 6.88
N ALA A 427 36.97 -1.59 7.49
CA ALA A 427 37.07 -0.25 8.04
C ALA A 427 36.58 -0.25 9.49
N ASP A 428 37.38 0.31 10.41
CA ASP A 428 36.95 0.56 11.79
C ASP A 428 36.12 1.89 11.85
N ALA A 429 35.06 1.88 11.08
CA ALA A 429 34.15 2.97 10.89
C ALA A 429 32.78 2.41 10.40
N PRO A 430 31.67 3.15 10.56
CA PRO A 430 30.36 2.71 10.06
C PRO A 430 30.21 2.73 8.54
N VAL A 431 31.20 3.23 7.80
CA VAL A 431 31.21 3.28 6.33
C VAL A 431 32.50 2.71 5.78
N LEU A 432 32.41 2.05 4.63
CA LEU A 432 33.55 1.46 3.92
C LEU A 432 33.47 1.76 2.44
N ALA A 433 34.58 2.11 1.82
CA ALA A 433 34.77 2.13 0.38
C ALA A 433 36.02 1.33 0.04
N ALA A 434 35.89 0.32 -0.81
CA ALA A 434 36.99 -0.53 -1.24
C ALA A 434 37.00 -0.65 -2.76
N GLU A 435 38.19 -0.54 -3.37
CA GLU A 435 38.36 -0.76 -4.79
C GLU A 435 37.87 -2.15 -5.19
N ALA A 436 37.24 -2.22 -6.34
CA ALA A 436 36.62 -3.42 -6.86
C ALA A 436 36.77 -3.50 -8.39
N ARG A 437 36.27 -4.59 -8.96
CA ARG A 437 36.09 -4.73 -10.41
C ARG A 437 34.61 -4.69 -10.75
N ALA A 438 34.29 -4.36 -11.99
CA ALA A 438 32.93 -4.50 -12.48
C ALA A 438 32.37 -5.90 -12.21
N GLY A 439 31.16 -5.99 -11.67
CA GLY A 439 30.52 -7.26 -11.33
C GLY A 439 31.07 -7.97 -10.09
N ALA A 440 31.91 -7.32 -9.27
CA ALA A 440 32.43 -7.90 -8.04
C ALA A 440 31.26 -8.26 -7.10
N ARG A 441 31.30 -9.48 -6.54
CA ARG A 441 30.37 -9.95 -5.52
C ARG A 441 31.09 -9.97 -4.17
N ALA A 442 30.43 -9.47 -3.15
CA ALA A 442 30.99 -9.39 -1.83
C ALA A 442 29.93 -9.65 -0.76
N GLU A 443 30.33 -10.26 0.33
CA GLU A 443 29.55 -10.40 1.54
C GLU A 443 29.92 -9.29 2.52
N LEU A 444 28.90 -8.68 3.11
CA LEU A 444 29.06 -7.61 4.08
C LEU A 444 28.69 -8.10 5.47
N SER A 445 29.51 -7.74 6.45
CA SER A 445 29.18 -7.86 7.86
C SER A 445 29.66 -6.64 8.62
N ALA A 446 29.02 -6.36 9.74
CA ALA A 446 29.43 -5.29 10.65
C ALA A 446 29.63 -5.82 12.05
N THR A 447 30.49 -5.16 12.81
CA THR A 447 30.60 -5.31 14.26
C THR A 447 29.98 -4.07 14.89
N LEU A 448 29.08 -4.27 15.82
CA LEU A 448 28.41 -3.22 16.56
C LEU A 448 29.31 -2.69 17.69
N THR A 449 28.98 -1.53 18.24
CA THR A 449 29.70 -0.93 19.39
C THR A 449 29.65 -1.80 20.64
N ASP A 450 28.67 -2.70 20.75
CA ASP A 450 28.57 -3.71 21.84
C ASP A 450 29.32 -5.03 21.53
N GLY A 451 30.06 -5.10 20.43
CA GLY A 451 30.85 -6.27 20.01
C GLY A 451 30.05 -7.33 19.23
N ARG A 452 28.73 -7.23 19.12
CA ARG A 452 27.93 -8.18 18.36
C ARG A 452 28.18 -8.04 16.86
N ARG A 453 28.07 -9.12 16.12
CA ARG A 453 28.12 -9.13 14.65
C ARG A 453 26.74 -9.03 14.06
N MET A 454 26.66 -8.34 12.94
CA MET A 454 25.44 -8.12 12.18
C MET A 454 25.68 -8.36 10.67
N PRO A 455 24.84 -9.15 9.97
CA PRO A 455 24.90 -9.27 8.52
C PRO A 455 24.28 -8.03 7.84
N ALA A 456 24.53 -7.90 6.55
CA ALA A 456 23.82 -6.92 5.73
C ALA A 456 22.34 -7.27 5.61
N LEU A 457 21.52 -6.25 5.36
CA LEU A 457 20.11 -6.39 5.01
C LEU A 457 19.99 -7.19 3.72
N ARG A 458 19.14 -8.22 3.72
CA ARG A 458 18.90 -9.12 2.58
C ARG A 458 17.41 -9.23 2.30
#